data_d13b640698b706f56951bec3c17009ad
#
_entry.id   d13b640698b706f56951bec3c17009ad
#
_cell.length_a   1.000
_cell.length_b   1.000
_cell.length_c   1.000
_cell.angle_alpha   90.00
_cell.angle_beta   90.00
_cell.angle_gamma   90.00
#
_symmetry.space_group_name_H-M   'P 1'
#
loop_
_entity.id
_entity.type
_entity.pdbx_description
1 polymer ?
#
loop_
_entity_poly.entity_id
_entity_poly.type
_entity_poly.pdbx_seq_one_letter_code
_entity_poly.pdbx_strand_id
1 'polypeptide(L)'
;MANVAFIGTGLLGSAMVEGMLRRGDAVTVWNRTEAKARALEKLGARVAATPADAVADAERVHMTLPDDAVVDEIVAAFMPRLRRDATVIDHSTTAPKATKARVERLNARGVRFLHAPVFMSPQMARDGVGIMMVSGPSAVFESVRGALEKMTGDVWYIGEEGDRAAAYKIFGNSMLFVIAAGIADVFAMAKGLGIPPTEALQVFSKFQPGGIIKSRGEKMARGDFEASFELTMARKDVRLMIEAAGGQPMVVVPCIAKRMDEAIAEGHGHEDLGAIAAEVLG
;
A
#
# COMPACT_ATOMS: atom_id res chain seq x y z
N MET A 1 3.80 -29.75 5.24
CA MET A 1 3.38 -28.90 4.10
C MET A 1 1.97 -28.42 4.41
N ALA A 2 1.71 -27.13 4.36
CA ALA A 2 0.36 -26.62 4.52
C ALA A 2 -0.34 -26.55 3.15
N ASN A 3 -1.65 -26.85 3.11
CA ASN A 3 -2.46 -26.67 1.92
C ASN A 3 -2.91 -25.19 1.85
N VAL A 4 -2.47 -24.49 0.82
CA VAL A 4 -2.74 -23.06 0.63
C VAL A 4 -3.54 -22.84 -0.64
N ALA A 5 -4.61 -22.05 -0.56
CA ALA A 5 -5.27 -21.49 -1.73
C ALA A 5 -4.76 -20.07 -1.99
N PHE A 6 -4.52 -19.73 -3.24
CA PHE A 6 -4.20 -18.36 -3.65
C PHE A 6 -5.13 -17.88 -4.76
N ILE A 7 -5.88 -16.84 -4.46
CA ILE A 7 -6.91 -16.28 -5.35
C ILE A 7 -6.42 -14.94 -5.90
N GLY A 8 -6.30 -14.86 -7.23
CA GLY A 8 -5.78 -13.67 -7.91
C GLY A 8 -4.27 -13.77 -8.17
N THR A 9 -3.91 -14.22 -9.38
CA THR A 9 -2.53 -14.40 -9.86
C THR A 9 -2.12 -13.27 -10.81
N GLY A 10 -2.32 -12.02 -10.36
CA GLY A 10 -1.74 -10.83 -10.98
C GLY A 10 -0.22 -10.77 -10.74
N LEU A 11 0.41 -9.64 -11.04
CA LEU A 11 1.87 -9.47 -10.88
C LEU A 11 2.35 -9.82 -9.46
N LEU A 12 1.68 -9.27 -8.44
CA LEU A 12 2.04 -9.51 -7.05
C LEU A 12 1.63 -10.92 -6.59
N GLY A 13 0.40 -11.35 -6.89
CA GLY A 13 -0.10 -12.65 -6.46
C GLY A 13 0.69 -13.81 -7.04
N SER A 14 1.08 -13.74 -8.32
CA SER A 14 1.98 -14.73 -8.93
C SER A 14 3.32 -14.80 -8.21
N ALA A 15 3.91 -13.65 -7.89
CA ALA A 15 5.19 -13.60 -7.18
C ALA A 15 5.10 -14.17 -5.76
N MET A 16 4.00 -13.91 -5.03
CA MET A 16 3.74 -14.52 -3.72
C MET A 16 3.62 -16.05 -3.84
N VAL A 17 2.88 -16.56 -4.84
CA VAL A 17 2.75 -18.00 -5.10
C VAL A 17 4.11 -18.63 -5.42
N GLU A 18 4.91 -18.01 -6.27
CA GLU A 18 6.29 -18.47 -6.55
C GLU A 18 7.12 -18.59 -5.27
N GLY A 19 7.05 -17.60 -4.39
CA GLY A 19 7.72 -17.62 -3.09
C GLY A 19 7.22 -18.75 -2.19
N MET A 20 5.90 -18.98 -2.12
CA MET A 20 5.31 -20.07 -1.33
C MET A 20 5.75 -21.44 -1.85
N LEU A 21 5.70 -21.67 -3.17
CA LEU A 21 6.14 -22.93 -3.79
C LEU A 21 7.62 -23.24 -3.52
N ARG A 22 8.49 -22.22 -3.60
CA ARG A 22 9.93 -22.36 -3.26
C ARG A 22 10.15 -22.77 -1.81
N ARG A 23 9.28 -22.34 -0.90
CA ARG A 23 9.33 -22.72 0.53
C ARG A 23 8.69 -24.08 0.83
N GLY A 24 8.12 -24.74 -0.18
CA GLY A 24 7.55 -26.09 -0.07
C GLY A 24 6.08 -26.11 0.35
N ASP A 25 5.34 -25.00 0.26
CA ASP A 25 3.89 -25.00 0.44
C ASP A 25 3.20 -25.71 -0.76
N ALA A 26 2.13 -26.45 -0.50
CA ALA A 26 1.26 -27.01 -1.54
C ALA A 26 0.22 -25.95 -1.92
N VAL A 27 0.38 -25.31 -3.08
CA VAL A 27 -0.44 -24.15 -3.47
C VAL A 27 -1.43 -24.52 -4.57
N THR A 28 -2.72 -24.29 -4.31
CA THR A 28 -3.78 -24.32 -5.31
C THR A 28 -4.14 -22.89 -5.69
N VAL A 29 -4.12 -22.58 -6.97
CA VAL A 29 -4.35 -21.21 -7.48
C VAL A 29 -5.64 -21.12 -8.27
N TRP A 30 -6.29 -19.98 -8.20
CA TRP A 30 -7.36 -19.60 -9.10
C TRP A 30 -7.21 -18.14 -9.54
N ASN A 31 -7.55 -17.88 -10.79
CA ASN A 31 -7.64 -16.52 -11.33
C ASN A 31 -8.71 -16.43 -12.41
N ARG A 32 -9.46 -15.32 -12.44
CA ARG A 32 -10.53 -15.10 -13.45
C ARG A 32 -10.01 -15.26 -14.88
N THR A 33 -8.79 -14.79 -15.18
CA THR A 33 -8.08 -15.09 -16.41
C THR A 33 -7.25 -16.35 -16.20
N GLU A 34 -7.77 -17.50 -16.61
CA GLU A 34 -7.19 -18.84 -16.36
C GLU A 34 -5.72 -18.92 -16.79
N ALA A 35 -5.35 -18.35 -17.93
CA ALA A 35 -3.98 -18.38 -18.43
C ALA A 35 -2.94 -17.85 -17.43
N LYS A 36 -3.32 -16.88 -16.55
CA LYS A 36 -2.45 -16.37 -15.50
C LYS A 36 -2.22 -17.40 -14.38
N ALA A 37 -3.23 -18.19 -14.05
CA ALA A 37 -3.10 -19.27 -13.08
C ALA A 37 -2.28 -20.44 -13.68
N ARG A 38 -2.58 -20.84 -14.93
CA ARG A 38 -1.85 -21.92 -15.62
C ARG A 38 -0.36 -21.63 -15.80
N ALA A 39 0.05 -20.37 -15.90
CA ALA A 39 1.47 -20.02 -15.95
C ALA A 39 2.27 -20.51 -14.73
N LEU A 40 1.60 -20.77 -13.60
CA LEU A 40 2.21 -21.25 -12.37
C LEU A 40 2.25 -22.79 -12.25
N GLU A 41 1.56 -23.54 -13.12
CA GLU A 41 1.58 -25.02 -13.11
C GLU A 41 2.99 -25.58 -13.29
N LYS A 42 3.78 -24.96 -14.17
CA LYS A 42 5.19 -25.36 -14.41
C LYS A 42 6.10 -25.15 -13.19
N LEU A 43 5.64 -24.37 -12.20
CA LEU A 43 6.33 -24.14 -10.94
C LEU A 43 5.79 -25.03 -9.81
N GLY A 44 4.79 -25.88 -10.09
CA GLY A 44 4.22 -26.84 -9.14
C GLY A 44 2.89 -26.40 -8.50
N ALA A 45 2.28 -25.29 -8.94
CA ALA A 45 0.94 -24.93 -8.47
C ALA A 45 -0.14 -25.83 -9.09
N ARG A 46 -1.17 -26.14 -8.31
CA ARG A 46 -2.40 -26.78 -8.84
C ARG A 46 -3.38 -25.68 -9.27
N VAL A 47 -3.94 -25.75 -10.47
CA VAL A 47 -4.95 -24.81 -10.94
C VAL A 47 -6.34 -25.35 -10.67
N ALA A 48 -7.18 -24.56 -10.01
CA ALA A 48 -8.58 -24.88 -9.78
C ALA A 48 -9.48 -24.24 -10.85
N ALA A 49 -10.60 -24.90 -11.16
CA ALA A 49 -11.57 -24.40 -12.13
C ALA A 49 -12.41 -23.24 -11.58
N THR A 50 -12.71 -23.27 -10.27
CA THR A 50 -13.51 -22.25 -9.59
C THR A 50 -12.82 -21.76 -8.31
N PRO A 51 -13.19 -20.56 -7.77
CA PRO A 51 -12.70 -20.13 -6.46
C PRO A 51 -13.05 -21.12 -5.35
N ALA A 52 -14.25 -21.71 -5.42
CA ALA A 52 -14.73 -22.70 -4.46
C ALA A 52 -13.88 -23.98 -4.46
N ASP A 53 -13.47 -24.46 -5.65
CA ASP A 53 -12.59 -25.62 -5.75
C ASP A 53 -11.17 -25.32 -5.23
N ALA A 54 -10.71 -24.08 -5.40
CA ALA A 54 -9.39 -23.69 -4.89
C ALA A 54 -9.30 -23.77 -3.37
N VAL A 55 -10.36 -23.42 -2.64
CA VAL A 55 -10.34 -23.31 -1.17
C VAL A 55 -10.78 -24.59 -0.43
N ALA A 56 -11.31 -25.59 -1.14
CA ALA A 56 -11.98 -26.73 -0.52
C ALA A 56 -11.12 -27.47 0.53
N ASP A 57 -9.82 -27.62 0.28
CA ASP A 57 -8.89 -28.33 1.16
C ASP A 57 -7.87 -27.37 1.84
N ALA A 58 -8.04 -26.05 1.65
CA ALA A 58 -7.05 -25.09 2.10
C ALA A 58 -7.15 -24.82 3.60
N GLU A 59 -6.00 -24.79 4.28
CA GLU A 59 -5.85 -24.32 5.66
C GLU A 59 -5.76 -22.79 5.69
N ARG A 60 -5.18 -22.19 4.66
CA ARG A 60 -5.07 -20.74 4.45
C ARG A 60 -5.50 -20.38 3.05
N VAL A 61 -6.28 -19.30 2.94
CA VAL A 61 -6.73 -18.74 1.66
C VAL A 61 -6.15 -17.33 1.56
N HIS A 62 -5.22 -17.12 0.65
CA HIS A 62 -4.64 -15.81 0.36
C HIS A 62 -5.32 -15.20 -0.87
N MET A 63 -5.52 -13.88 -0.87
CA MET A 63 -6.15 -13.16 -1.98
C MET A 63 -5.38 -11.90 -2.35
N THR A 64 -5.27 -11.62 -3.66
CA THR A 64 -4.82 -10.32 -4.22
C THR A 64 -5.74 -9.94 -5.36
N LEU A 65 -6.73 -9.11 -5.07
CA LEU A 65 -7.81 -8.75 -5.98
C LEU A 65 -7.83 -7.23 -6.24
N PRO A 66 -8.46 -6.77 -7.34
CA PRO A 66 -8.32 -5.38 -7.77
C PRO A 66 -9.06 -4.36 -6.90
N ASP A 67 -10.21 -4.71 -6.34
CA ASP A 67 -11.08 -3.79 -5.61
C ASP A 67 -12.05 -4.50 -4.65
N ASP A 68 -12.80 -3.71 -3.87
CA ASP A 68 -13.75 -4.18 -2.87
C ASP A 68 -14.87 -5.04 -3.45
N ALA A 69 -15.41 -4.67 -4.61
CA ALA A 69 -16.53 -5.38 -5.23
C ALA A 69 -16.11 -6.79 -5.63
N VAL A 70 -14.91 -6.92 -6.22
CA VAL A 70 -14.35 -8.22 -6.62
C VAL A 70 -13.97 -9.04 -5.39
N VAL A 71 -13.47 -8.44 -4.31
CA VAL A 71 -13.21 -9.16 -3.05
C VAL A 71 -14.50 -9.75 -2.51
N ASP A 72 -15.57 -8.98 -2.41
CA ASP A 72 -16.85 -9.44 -1.88
C ASP A 72 -17.50 -10.51 -2.77
N GLU A 73 -17.46 -10.36 -4.09
CA GLU A 73 -17.91 -11.36 -5.08
C GLU A 73 -17.19 -12.70 -4.89
N ILE A 74 -15.87 -12.67 -4.85
CA ILE A 74 -15.05 -13.88 -4.77
C ILE A 74 -15.17 -14.56 -3.42
N VAL A 75 -15.22 -13.79 -2.33
CA VAL A 75 -15.49 -14.34 -1.00
C VAL A 75 -16.85 -15.04 -0.98
N ALA A 76 -17.91 -14.43 -1.52
CA ALA A 76 -19.22 -15.06 -1.62
C ALA A 76 -19.19 -16.37 -2.44
N ALA A 77 -18.42 -16.38 -3.54
CA ALA A 77 -18.32 -17.54 -4.43
C ALA A 77 -17.64 -18.74 -3.76
N PHE A 78 -16.62 -18.55 -2.93
CA PHE A 78 -15.93 -19.67 -2.31
C PHE A 78 -16.48 -20.06 -0.91
N MET A 79 -17.24 -19.20 -0.25
CA MET A 79 -17.80 -19.46 1.08
C MET A 79 -18.47 -20.83 1.26
N PRO A 80 -19.24 -21.35 0.29
CA PRO A 80 -19.92 -22.64 0.47
C PRO A 80 -18.96 -23.83 0.63
N ARG A 81 -17.70 -23.70 0.18
CA ARG A 81 -16.69 -24.76 0.26
C ARG A 81 -15.50 -24.43 1.17
N LEU A 82 -15.54 -23.25 1.81
CA LEU A 82 -14.50 -22.87 2.75
C LEU A 82 -14.57 -23.75 4.00
N ARG A 83 -13.44 -24.33 4.39
CA ARG A 83 -13.34 -25.08 5.67
C ARG A 83 -13.56 -24.14 6.85
N ARG A 84 -14.20 -24.63 7.90
CA ARG A 84 -14.50 -23.84 9.10
C ARG A 84 -13.25 -23.36 9.85
N ASP A 85 -12.16 -24.12 9.78
CA ASP A 85 -10.88 -23.83 10.42
C ASP A 85 -9.90 -23.07 9.51
N ALA A 86 -10.24 -22.87 8.24
CA ALA A 86 -9.42 -22.12 7.31
C ALA A 86 -9.35 -20.64 7.69
N THR A 87 -8.16 -20.04 7.52
CA THR A 87 -7.97 -18.60 7.67
C THR A 87 -7.92 -17.92 6.31
N VAL A 88 -8.79 -16.94 6.10
CA VAL A 88 -8.79 -16.09 4.90
C VAL A 88 -7.96 -14.84 5.16
N ILE A 89 -7.02 -14.55 4.28
CA ILE A 89 -6.03 -13.47 4.40
C ILE A 89 -6.09 -12.65 3.12
N ASP A 90 -6.62 -11.45 3.22
CA ASP A 90 -6.80 -10.53 2.08
C ASP A 90 -5.66 -9.52 2.01
N HIS A 91 -4.85 -9.61 0.96
CA HIS A 91 -3.73 -8.70 0.67
C HIS A 91 -4.13 -7.56 -0.29
N SER A 92 -5.40 -7.51 -0.70
CA SER A 92 -5.88 -6.51 -1.65
C SER A 92 -5.81 -5.10 -1.06
N THR A 93 -5.62 -4.11 -1.90
CA THR A 93 -5.74 -2.70 -1.48
C THR A 93 -7.21 -2.29 -1.64
N THR A 94 -7.89 -2.09 -0.53
CA THR A 94 -9.34 -1.84 -0.44
C THR A 94 -9.66 -0.62 0.41
N ALA A 95 -10.88 -0.10 0.30
CA ALA A 95 -11.31 1.06 1.07
C ALA A 95 -11.46 0.70 2.55
N PRO A 96 -10.92 1.50 3.51
CA PRO A 96 -10.97 1.19 4.93
C PRO A 96 -12.38 0.91 5.45
N LYS A 97 -13.35 1.74 5.10
CA LYS A 97 -14.75 1.59 5.52
C LYS A 97 -15.38 0.28 5.01
N ALA A 98 -15.17 -0.09 3.77
CA ALA A 98 -15.67 -1.32 3.18
C ALA A 98 -14.98 -2.54 3.79
N THR A 99 -13.67 -2.45 4.02
CA THR A 99 -12.87 -3.49 4.67
C THR A 99 -13.35 -3.76 6.09
N LYS A 100 -13.60 -2.71 6.90
CA LYS A 100 -14.15 -2.85 8.25
C LYS A 100 -15.47 -3.62 8.24
N ALA A 101 -16.41 -3.18 7.43
CA ALA A 101 -17.71 -3.84 7.30
C ALA A 101 -17.58 -5.31 6.86
N ARG A 102 -16.63 -5.62 5.97
CA ARG A 102 -16.33 -6.99 5.52
C ARG A 102 -15.78 -7.85 6.65
N VAL A 103 -14.76 -7.35 7.37
CA VAL A 103 -14.15 -8.04 8.51
C VAL A 103 -15.19 -8.35 9.58
N GLU A 104 -16.01 -7.37 10.00
CA GLU A 104 -17.06 -7.53 10.98
C GLU A 104 -18.12 -8.57 10.53
N ARG A 105 -18.61 -8.45 9.30
CA ARG A 105 -19.59 -9.36 8.71
C ARG A 105 -19.10 -10.79 8.65
N LEU A 106 -17.86 -11.03 8.24
CA LEU A 106 -17.29 -12.37 8.09
C LEU A 106 -16.97 -12.98 9.46
N ASN A 107 -16.40 -12.22 10.37
CA ASN A 107 -16.10 -12.68 11.72
C ASN A 107 -17.37 -13.02 12.51
N ALA A 108 -18.45 -12.23 12.37
CA ALA A 108 -19.76 -12.54 12.98
C ALA A 108 -20.36 -13.86 12.45
N ARG A 109 -19.95 -14.33 11.27
CA ARG A 109 -20.33 -15.61 10.68
C ARG A 109 -19.36 -16.75 11.05
N GLY A 110 -18.39 -16.49 11.93
CA GLY A 110 -17.37 -17.45 12.36
C GLY A 110 -16.25 -17.69 11.32
N VAL A 111 -16.12 -16.84 10.30
CA VAL A 111 -15.02 -16.91 9.33
C VAL A 111 -13.79 -16.26 9.93
N ARG A 112 -12.69 -16.97 9.94
CA ARG A 112 -11.38 -16.48 10.40
C ARG A 112 -10.77 -15.59 9.30
N PHE A 113 -11.06 -14.29 9.36
CA PHE A 113 -10.66 -13.34 8.31
C PHE A 113 -9.70 -12.29 8.84
N LEU A 114 -8.61 -12.05 8.10
CA LEU A 114 -7.63 -11.00 8.33
C LEU A 114 -7.49 -10.14 7.06
N HIS A 115 -7.34 -8.84 7.25
CA HIS A 115 -6.90 -7.93 6.20
C HIS A 115 -5.40 -7.68 6.35
N ALA A 116 -4.64 -7.97 5.30
CA ALA A 116 -3.17 -8.03 5.37
C ALA A 116 -2.48 -7.43 4.13
N PRO A 117 -2.71 -6.13 3.81
CA PRO A 117 -2.07 -5.47 2.67
C PRO A 117 -0.56 -5.34 2.87
N VAL A 118 0.17 -5.20 1.76
CA VAL A 118 1.63 -5.24 1.78
C VAL A 118 2.26 -4.03 1.08
N PHE A 119 3.45 -3.66 1.55
CA PHE A 119 4.41 -2.83 0.82
C PHE A 119 5.55 -3.71 0.32
N MET A 120 5.39 -4.22 -0.89
CA MET A 120 6.40 -5.03 -1.57
C MET A 120 6.24 -4.97 -3.09
N SER A 121 7.35 -5.06 -3.79
CA SER A 121 7.37 -5.30 -5.23
C SER A 121 7.19 -6.80 -5.52
N PRO A 122 6.90 -7.20 -6.78
CA PRO A 122 6.89 -8.63 -7.16
C PRO A 122 8.20 -9.35 -6.84
N GLN A 123 9.35 -8.69 -6.99
CA GLN A 123 10.65 -9.30 -6.64
C GLN A 123 10.76 -9.53 -5.13
N MET A 124 10.41 -8.52 -4.32
CA MET A 124 10.39 -8.65 -2.87
C MET A 124 9.47 -9.79 -2.40
N ALA A 125 8.32 -9.96 -3.04
CA ALA A 125 7.39 -11.06 -2.74
C ALA A 125 8.00 -12.45 -3.03
N ARG A 126 8.79 -12.58 -4.11
CA ARG A 126 9.54 -13.83 -4.42
C ARG A 126 10.60 -14.12 -3.37
N ASP A 127 11.25 -13.08 -2.88
CA ASP A 127 12.36 -13.18 -1.94
C ASP A 127 11.89 -13.28 -0.47
N GLY A 128 10.59 -13.10 -0.22
CA GLY A 128 10.01 -13.14 1.13
C GLY A 128 10.43 -11.94 1.98
N VAL A 129 10.59 -10.77 1.35
CA VAL A 129 10.94 -9.51 2.02
C VAL A 129 9.87 -8.45 1.77
N GLY A 130 9.86 -7.40 2.60
CA GLY A 130 8.86 -6.33 2.54
C GLY A 130 8.07 -6.23 3.83
N ILE A 131 7.04 -5.40 3.83
CA ILE A 131 6.22 -5.16 5.02
C ILE A 131 4.81 -5.66 4.75
N MET A 132 4.27 -6.46 5.66
CA MET A 132 2.86 -6.86 5.70
C MET A 132 2.20 -6.26 6.93
N MET A 133 1.20 -5.43 6.72
CA MET A 133 0.39 -4.84 7.80
C MET A 133 -0.84 -5.73 8.00
N VAL A 134 -1.13 -6.13 9.24
CA VAL A 134 -2.23 -7.06 9.51
C VAL A 134 -3.20 -6.45 10.50
N SER A 135 -4.50 -6.48 10.17
CA SER A 135 -5.59 -6.16 11.09
C SER A 135 -6.67 -7.24 11.09
N GLY A 136 -7.34 -7.39 12.23
CA GLY A 136 -8.37 -8.40 12.50
C GLY A 136 -8.12 -9.13 13.84
N PRO A 137 -8.92 -10.15 14.19
CA PRO A 137 -8.84 -10.78 15.50
C PRO A 137 -7.45 -11.32 15.83
N SER A 138 -6.92 -10.94 17.01
CA SER A 138 -5.56 -11.29 17.46
C SER A 138 -5.32 -12.80 17.49
N ALA A 139 -6.28 -13.57 17.99
CA ALA A 139 -6.19 -15.03 18.03
C ALA A 139 -6.09 -15.66 16.63
N VAL A 140 -6.74 -15.08 15.62
CA VAL A 140 -6.63 -15.52 14.23
C VAL A 140 -5.25 -15.19 13.69
N PHE A 141 -4.76 -13.95 13.93
CA PHE A 141 -3.42 -13.53 13.52
C PHE A 141 -2.34 -14.44 14.11
N GLU A 142 -2.34 -14.69 15.43
CA GLU A 142 -1.33 -15.50 16.07
C GLU A 142 -1.26 -16.93 15.50
N SER A 143 -2.40 -17.49 15.08
CA SER A 143 -2.44 -18.83 14.47
C SER A 143 -1.73 -18.93 13.12
N VAL A 144 -1.54 -17.81 12.42
CA VAL A 144 -0.92 -17.76 11.08
C VAL A 144 0.35 -16.91 11.03
N ARG A 145 0.73 -16.24 12.13
CA ARG A 145 1.88 -15.33 12.22
C ARG A 145 3.13 -15.93 11.58
N GLY A 146 3.57 -17.11 12.01
CA GLY A 146 4.79 -17.74 11.50
C GLY A 146 4.74 -18.11 10.01
N ALA A 147 3.53 -18.25 9.43
CA ALA A 147 3.37 -18.42 7.99
C ALA A 147 3.51 -17.08 7.24
N LEU A 148 2.96 -15.99 7.81
CA LEU A 148 3.06 -14.65 7.23
C LEU A 148 4.50 -14.11 7.30
N GLU A 149 5.20 -14.32 8.40
CA GLU A 149 6.60 -13.93 8.57
C GLU A 149 7.51 -14.56 7.50
N LYS A 150 7.23 -15.79 7.08
CA LYS A 150 7.93 -16.43 5.96
C LYS A 150 7.65 -15.79 4.61
N MET A 151 6.57 -15.03 4.48
CA MET A 151 6.19 -14.37 3.22
C MET A 151 6.83 -12.99 3.04
N THR A 152 7.17 -12.30 4.15
CA THR A 152 7.62 -10.90 4.06
C THR A 152 8.85 -10.57 4.90
N GLY A 153 9.15 -11.33 5.94
CA GLY A 153 10.20 -11.02 6.91
C GLY A 153 9.80 -9.96 7.95
N ASP A 154 8.93 -9.01 7.60
CA ASP A 154 8.41 -7.97 8.50
C ASP A 154 6.88 -7.99 8.50
N VAL A 155 6.29 -8.47 9.59
CA VAL A 155 4.84 -8.52 9.80
C VAL A 155 4.46 -7.60 10.93
N TRP A 156 3.74 -6.55 10.59
CA TRP A 156 3.27 -5.55 11.54
C TRP A 156 1.78 -5.77 11.85
N TYR A 157 1.50 -6.35 13.02
CA TYR A 157 0.13 -6.43 13.52
C TYR A 157 -0.31 -5.07 14.08
N ILE A 158 -1.36 -4.48 13.47
CA ILE A 158 -1.82 -3.12 13.79
C ILE A 158 -2.95 -3.14 14.82
N GLY A 159 -3.63 -4.28 15.01
CA GLY A 159 -4.70 -4.44 15.97
C GLY A 159 -5.97 -5.08 15.39
N GLU A 160 -6.99 -5.16 16.24
CA GLU A 160 -8.21 -5.90 15.91
C GLU A 160 -9.18 -5.14 14.99
N GLU A 161 -9.08 -3.81 14.92
CA GLU A 161 -9.96 -3.00 14.07
C GLU A 161 -9.69 -3.25 12.59
N GLY A 162 -10.68 -3.81 11.91
CA GLY A 162 -10.56 -4.34 10.56
C GLY A 162 -10.15 -3.34 9.48
N ASP A 163 -10.32 -2.04 9.71
CA ASP A 163 -9.98 -0.96 8.78
C ASP A 163 -8.53 -0.45 8.91
N ARG A 164 -7.82 -0.76 10.00
CA ARG A 164 -6.52 -0.14 10.30
C ARG A 164 -5.46 -0.45 9.26
N ALA A 165 -5.28 -1.72 8.89
CA ALA A 165 -4.30 -2.07 7.87
C ALA A 165 -4.62 -1.46 6.50
N ALA A 166 -5.92 -1.38 6.13
CA ALA A 166 -6.36 -0.71 4.91
C ALA A 166 -6.05 0.80 4.95
N ALA A 167 -6.31 1.48 6.07
CA ALA A 167 -6.00 2.90 6.25
C ALA A 167 -4.49 3.17 6.12
N TYR A 168 -3.67 2.41 6.82
CA TYR A 168 -2.21 2.54 6.75
C TYR A 168 -1.67 2.25 5.35
N LYS A 169 -2.28 1.30 4.64
CA LYS A 169 -1.91 1.02 3.24
C LYS A 169 -2.16 2.21 2.33
N ILE A 170 -3.30 2.88 2.43
CA ILE A 170 -3.57 4.06 1.61
C ILE A 170 -2.75 5.28 2.04
N PHE A 171 -2.43 5.44 3.33
CA PHE A 171 -1.52 6.50 3.79
C PHE A 171 -0.13 6.35 3.16
N GLY A 172 0.45 5.15 3.21
CA GLY A 172 1.74 4.90 2.59
C GLY A 172 1.71 5.02 1.06
N ASN A 173 0.65 4.54 0.40
CA ASN A 173 0.49 4.69 -1.04
C ASN A 173 0.35 6.16 -1.46
N SER A 174 -0.35 7.01 -0.67
CA SER A 174 -0.46 8.44 -0.98
C SER A 174 0.91 9.11 -1.04
N MET A 175 1.80 8.78 -0.08
CA MET A 175 3.18 9.31 -0.10
C MET A 175 3.99 8.79 -1.29
N LEU A 176 3.84 7.52 -1.68
CA LEU A 176 4.50 6.98 -2.88
C LEU A 176 4.09 7.75 -4.14
N PHE A 177 2.81 8.07 -4.28
CA PHE A 177 2.32 8.81 -5.44
C PHE A 177 2.77 10.27 -5.44
N VAL A 178 2.77 10.92 -4.28
CA VAL A 178 3.31 12.30 -4.14
C VAL A 178 4.81 12.34 -4.48
N ILE A 179 5.59 11.36 -4.02
CA ILE A 179 7.01 11.28 -4.36
C ILE A 179 7.19 11.06 -5.86
N ALA A 180 6.45 10.14 -6.49
CA ALA A 180 6.54 9.91 -7.94
C ALA A 180 6.17 11.15 -8.75
N ALA A 181 5.11 11.86 -8.35
CA ALA A 181 4.69 13.11 -8.98
C ALA A 181 5.71 14.23 -8.76
N GLY A 182 6.30 14.33 -7.56
CA GLY A 182 7.38 15.26 -7.27
C GLY A 182 8.63 15.01 -8.10
N ILE A 183 9.00 13.74 -8.36
CA ILE A 183 10.09 13.41 -9.28
C ILE A 183 9.77 13.88 -10.70
N ALA A 184 8.51 13.76 -11.17
CA ALA A 184 8.10 14.29 -12.46
C ALA A 184 8.28 15.82 -12.54
N ASP A 185 7.96 16.54 -11.46
CA ASP A 185 8.19 18.00 -11.38
C ASP A 185 9.69 18.35 -11.39
N VAL A 186 10.54 17.55 -10.72
CA VAL A 186 12.00 17.69 -10.82
C VAL A 186 12.47 17.55 -12.27
N PHE A 187 11.93 16.60 -13.03
CA PHE A 187 12.25 16.43 -14.44
C PHE A 187 11.73 17.59 -15.31
N ALA A 188 10.56 18.16 -14.98
CA ALA A 188 10.07 19.35 -15.65
C ALA A 188 11.01 20.55 -15.46
N MET A 189 11.47 20.80 -14.24
CA MET A 189 12.45 21.84 -13.95
C MET A 189 13.79 21.55 -14.66
N ALA A 190 14.29 20.32 -14.57
CA ALA A 190 15.52 19.93 -15.23
C ALA A 190 15.48 20.18 -16.74
N LYS A 191 14.34 19.84 -17.39
CA LYS A 191 14.13 20.11 -18.81
C LYS A 191 14.10 21.60 -19.12
N GLY A 192 13.44 22.41 -18.29
CA GLY A 192 13.42 23.88 -18.44
C GLY A 192 14.79 24.50 -18.34
N LEU A 193 15.66 23.93 -17.54
CA LEU A 193 17.05 24.37 -17.33
C LEU A 193 18.07 23.72 -18.26
N GLY A 194 17.67 22.79 -19.13
CA GLY A 194 18.57 22.04 -20.00
C GLY A 194 19.46 21.01 -19.28
N ILE A 195 19.07 20.54 -18.09
CA ILE A 195 19.79 19.56 -17.28
C ILE A 195 19.25 18.15 -17.62
N PRO A 196 20.09 17.15 -17.88
CA PRO A 196 19.65 15.78 -18.08
C PRO A 196 18.91 15.22 -16.84
N PRO A 197 17.79 14.48 -17.00
CA PRO A 197 17.03 13.93 -15.86
C PRO A 197 17.86 13.05 -14.92
N THR A 198 18.80 12.26 -15.45
CA THR A 198 19.72 11.43 -14.66
C THR A 198 20.67 12.25 -13.80
N GLU A 199 21.09 13.44 -14.27
CA GLU A 199 21.92 14.37 -13.52
C GLU A 199 21.09 15.05 -12.42
N ALA A 200 19.88 15.49 -12.71
CA ALA A 200 18.98 16.11 -11.72
C ALA A 200 18.72 15.21 -10.51
N LEU A 201 18.69 13.89 -10.70
CA LEU A 201 18.50 12.92 -9.60
C LEU A 201 19.71 12.80 -8.67
N GLN A 202 20.90 13.28 -9.08
CA GLN A 202 22.11 13.15 -8.25
C GLN A 202 22.00 13.92 -6.92
N VAL A 203 21.18 14.99 -6.86
CA VAL A 203 20.92 15.73 -5.61
C VAL A 203 20.44 14.79 -4.50
N PHE A 204 19.64 13.78 -4.83
CA PHE A 204 19.08 12.83 -3.87
C PHE A 204 20.07 11.77 -3.37
N SER A 205 21.29 11.72 -3.94
CA SER A 205 22.39 10.94 -3.36
C SER A 205 22.97 11.61 -2.11
N LYS A 206 22.79 12.93 -1.94
CA LYS A 206 23.29 13.74 -0.83
C LYS A 206 22.16 14.23 0.07
N PHE A 207 21.01 14.55 -0.49
CA PHE A 207 19.84 15.04 0.23
C PHE A 207 18.74 13.97 0.28
N GLN A 208 18.37 13.55 1.48
CA GLN A 208 17.36 12.51 1.72
C GLN A 208 16.06 13.15 2.25
N PRO A 209 15.09 13.49 1.37
CA PRO A 209 13.87 14.21 1.78
C PRO A 209 12.94 13.38 2.67
N GLY A 210 13.08 12.05 2.71
CA GLY A 210 12.25 11.19 3.55
C GLY A 210 12.32 11.48 5.05
N GLY A 211 13.41 12.08 5.53
CA GLY A 211 13.57 12.50 6.92
C GLY A 211 12.53 13.54 7.38
N ILE A 212 11.94 14.30 6.45
CA ILE A 212 10.91 15.30 6.74
C ILE A 212 9.64 14.67 7.34
N ILE A 213 9.33 13.41 6.99
CA ILE A 213 8.18 12.68 7.53
C ILE A 213 8.29 12.60 9.06
N LYS A 214 9.45 12.25 9.57
CA LYS A 214 9.67 12.15 11.01
C LYS A 214 9.79 13.54 11.64
N SER A 215 10.69 14.38 11.17
CA SER A 215 11.01 15.65 11.83
C SER A 215 9.85 16.66 11.76
N ARG A 216 9.34 16.96 10.57
CA ARG A 216 8.24 17.91 10.42
C ARG A 216 6.88 17.29 10.63
N GLY A 217 6.67 16.04 10.17
CA GLY A 217 5.41 15.35 10.35
C GLY A 217 5.01 15.17 11.82
N GLU A 218 5.97 14.91 12.74
CA GLU A 218 5.69 14.86 14.18
C GLU A 218 5.29 16.22 14.77
N LYS A 219 5.87 17.31 14.30
CA LYS A 219 5.47 18.66 14.68
C LYS A 219 4.06 18.98 14.19
N MET A 220 3.82 18.78 12.91
CA MET A 220 2.50 18.96 12.29
C MET A 220 1.41 18.20 13.04
N ALA A 221 1.65 16.91 13.35
CA ALA A 221 0.68 16.07 14.07
C ALA A 221 0.32 16.59 15.47
N ARG A 222 1.15 17.45 16.07
CA ARG A 222 0.89 18.11 17.37
C ARG A 222 0.36 19.52 17.22
N GLY A 223 0.15 20.02 15.99
CA GLY A 223 -0.20 21.40 15.74
C GLY A 223 0.94 22.39 16.08
N ASP A 224 2.19 21.90 16.12
CA ASP A 224 3.37 22.73 16.38
C ASP A 224 3.90 23.27 15.04
N PHE A 225 3.59 24.53 14.77
CA PHE A 225 4.01 25.25 13.58
C PHE A 225 5.09 26.31 13.86
N GLU A 226 5.86 26.15 14.95
CA GLU A 226 7.04 27.00 15.19
C GLU A 226 7.99 26.93 14.00
N ALA A 227 8.30 28.11 13.42
CA ALA A 227 9.01 28.19 12.16
C ALA A 227 10.46 27.71 12.25
N SER A 228 10.80 26.69 11.50
CA SER A 228 12.16 26.34 11.07
C SER A 228 12.42 26.76 9.62
N PHE A 229 11.35 26.89 8.85
CA PHE A 229 11.33 27.41 7.49
C PHE A 229 9.96 28.06 7.25
N GLU A 230 9.91 29.39 7.29
CA GLU A 230 8.66 30.13 7.16
C GLU A 230 7.91 29.81 5.86
N LEU A 231 6.59 29.68 5.96
CA LEU A 231 5.72 29.36 4.83
C LEU A 231 5.84 30.36 3.68
N THR A 232 5.94 31.66 3.98
CA THR A 232 6.14 32.72 2.99
C THR A 232 7.46 32.54 2.21
N MET A 233 8.53 32.11 2.89
CA MET A 233 9.82 31.87 2.24
C MET A 233 9.79 30.59 1.42
N ALA A 234 9.13 29.54 1.90
CA ALA A 234 8.89 28.32 1.14
C ALA A 234 8.07 28.61 -0.12
N ARG A 235 7.04 29.49 -0.02
CA ARG A 235 6.23 29.89 -1.18
C ARG A 235 7.04 30.64 -2.25
N LYS A 236 8.01 31.45 -1.84
CA LYS A 236 8.98 32.06 -2.76
C LYS A 236 9.78 30.97 -3.51
N ASP A 237 10.25 29.94 -2.83
CA ASP A 237 10.99 28.85 -3.48
C ASP A 237 10.11 28.09 -4.47
N VAL A 238 8.83 27.85 -4.14
CA VAL A 238 7.85 27.27 -5.08
C VAL A 238 7.68 28.11 -6.34
N ARG A 239 7.70 29.46 -6.23
CA ARG A 239 7.68 30.35 -7.40
C ARG A 239 8.91 30.11 -8.30
N LEU A 240 10.11 30.02 -7.70
CA LEU A 240 11.34 29.75 -8.42
C LEU A 240 11.33 28.37 -9.11
N MET A 241 10.71 27.36 -8.50
CA MET A 241 10.52 26.05 -9.12
C MET A 241 9.66 26.14 -10.39
N ILE A 242 8.55 26.89 -10.33
CA ILE A 242 7.66 27.08 -11.48
C ILE A 242 8.38 27.87 -12.61
N GLU A 243 9.14 28.90 -12.24
CA GLU A 243 9.95 29.67 -13.20
C GLU A 243 11.03 28.78 -13.87
N ALA A 244 11.72 27.93 -13.09
CA ALA A 244 12.72 27.00 -13.59
C ALA A 244 12.16 25.97 -14.57
N ALA A 245 10.90 25.57 -14.40
CA ALA A 245 10.24 24.65 -15.33
C ALA A 245 10.01 25.26 -16.74
N GLY A 246 10.05 26.60 -16.87
CA GLY A 246 10.02 27.26 -18.18
C GLY A 246 8.80 26.90 -19.05
N GLY A 247 7.62 26.71 -18.45
CA GLY A 247 6.40 26.30 -19.14
C GLY A 247 6.25 24.78 -19.35
N GLN A 248 7.19 23.96 -18.87
CA GLN A 248 7.01 22.51 -18.86
C GLN A 248 5.85 22.12 -17.91
N PRO A 249 5.06 21.08 -18.22
CA PRO A 249 3.95 20.65 -17.38
C PRO A 249 4.47 20.14 -16.02
N MET A 250 3.88 20.65 -14.95
CA MET A 250 4.14 20.21 -13.56
C MET A 250 2.87 19.59 -12.97
N VAL A 251 3.06 18.65 -12.03
CA VAL A 251 1.97 17.83 -11.47
C VAL A 251 1.57 18.30 -10.07
N VAL A 252 2.54 18.54 -9.17
CA VAL A 252 2.30 18.77 -7.73
C VAL A 252 2.59 20.20 -7.33
N VAL A 253 3.70 20.77 -7.80
CA VAL A 253 4.19 22.08 -7.36
C VAL A 253 3.17 23.21 -7.54
N PRO A 254 2.38 23.29 -8.64
CA PRO A 254 1.33 24.31 -8.77
C PRO A 254 0.18 24.15 -7.75
N CYS A 255 -0.17 22.93 -7.38
CA CYS A 255 -1.19 22.65 -6.36
C CYS A 255 -0.69 23.03 -4.97
N ILE A 256 0.59 22.77 -4.68
CA ILE A 256 1.25 23.19 -3.43
C ILE A 256 1.28 24.72 -3.35
N ALA A 257 1.62 25.42 -4.45
CA ALA A 257 1.61 26.88 -4.52
C ALA A 257 0.24 27.44 -4.11
N LYS A 258 -0.84 26.91 -4.67
CA LYS A 258 -2.20 27.33 -4.36
C LYS A 258 -2.51 27.15 -2.86
N ARG A 259 -2.23 25.97 -2.30
CA ARG A 259 -2.49 25.71 -0.87
C ARG A 259 -1.65 26.61 0.06
N MET A 260 -0.39 26.91 -0.33
CA MET A 260 0.44 27.86 0.41
C MET A 260 -0.16 29.28 0.37
N ASP A 261 -0.66 29.73 -0.79
CA ASP A 261 -1.29 31.05 -0.91
C ASP A 261 -2.54 31.14 -0.02
N GLU A 262 -3.36 30.08 0.04
CA GLU A 262 -4.52 29.99 0.93
C GLU A 262 -4.11 30.10 2.40
N ALA A 263 -3.16 29.29 2.86
CA ALA A 263 -2.69 29.31 4.26
C ALA A 263 -2.03 30.64 4.63
N ILE A 264 -1.31 31.30 3.72
CA ILE A 264 -0.75 32.63 3.95
C ILE A 264 -1.87 33.67 4.12
N ALA A 265 -2.92 33.59 3.31
CA ALA A 265 -4.09 34.47 3.42
C ALA A 265 -4.87 34.29 4.74
N GLU A 266 -4.85 33.05 5.29
CA GLU A 266 -5.41 32.68 6.59
C GLU A 266 -4.55 33.17 7.78
N GLY A 267 -3.35 33.74 7.55
CA GLY A 267 -2.49 34.33 8.57
C GLY A 267 -1.27 33.47 8.94
N HIS A 268 -1.07 32.30 8.35
CA HIS A 268 0.00 31.35 8.66
C HIS A 268 1.36 31.68 8.01
N GLY A 269 1.50 32.84 7.37
CA GLY A 269 2.69 33.20 6.57
C GLY A 269 4.03 33.15 7.33
N HIS A 270 4.04 33.46 8.62
CA HIS A 270 5.23 33.45 9.47
C HIS A 270 5.46 32.14 10.23
N GLU A 271 4.54 31.21 10.11
CA GLU A 271 4.66 29.87 10.67
C GLU A 271 5.50 28.96 9.77
N ASP A 272 5.85 27.77 10.27
CA ASP A 272 6.57 26.75 9.49
C ASP A 272 5.77 26.34 8.25
N LEU A 273 6.48 25.96 7.19
CA LEU A 273 5.83 25.46 5.97
C LEU A 273 4.85 24.30 6.24
N GLY A 274 4.98 23.60 7.38
CA GLY A 274 4.03 22.59 7.84
C GLY A 274 2.62 23.14 8.10
N ALA A 275 2.44 24.45 8.25
CA ALA A 275 1.15 25.10 8.42
C ALA A 275 0.21 24.98 7.21
N ILE A 276 0.66 24.46 6.07
CA ILE A 276 -0.21 24.02 4.98
C ILE A 276 -1.26 23.00 5.43
N ALA A 277 -1.04 22.32 6.57
CA ALA A 277 -1.95 21.34 7.17
C ALA A 277 -2.83 21.93 8.28
N ALA A 278 -2.71 23.20 8.64
CA ALA A 278 -3.41 23.80 9.78
C ALA A 278 -4.93 23.58 9.72
N GLU A 279 -5.55 23.81 8.55
CA GLU A 279 -6.99 23.60 8.35
C GLU A 279 -7.45 22.14 8.59
N VAL A 280 -6.62 21.15 8.28
CA VAL A 280 -6.96 19.74 8.45
C VAL A 280 -6.84 19.30 9.90
N LEU A 281 -5.98 19.95 10.66
CA LEU A 281 -5.68 19.60 12.05
C LEU A 281 -6.58 20.39 13.05
N GLY A 282 -7.21 21.46 12.58
CA GLY A 282 -8.30 22.22 13.19
C GLY A 282 -8.21 22.83 14.42
#